data_7cf4f81baf180ed3c4e38ffb70aac21d
#
_entry.id   7cf4f81baf180ed3c4e38ffb70aac21d
#
_cell.length_a   1.000
_cell.length_b   1.000
_cell.length_c   1.000
_cell.angle_alpha   90.00
_cell.angle_beta   90.00
_cell.angle_gamma   90.00
#
_symmetry.space_group_name_H-M   'P 1'
#
loop_
_entity.id
_entity.type
_entity.pdbx_description
1 polymer ?
#
loop_
_entity_poly.entity_id
_entity_poly.type
_entity_poly.pdbx_seq_one_letter_code
_entity_poly.pdbx_strand_id
1 'polypeptide(L)' 'LEFCKKVLVKVSFDRILFTKELNKAIKWLKEKDELSQLREWCINKYGSVYGDIIDQSFQPVLA' A
#
# COMPACT_ATOMS: atom_id res chain seq x y z
N LEU A 1 -6.34 5.56 -7.87
CA LEU A 1 -6.07 4.22 -7.33
C LEU A 1 -5.21 3.38 -8.27
N GLU A 2 -5.52 3.37 -9.55
CA GLU A 2 -4.74 2.61 -10.53
C GLU A 2 -3.31 3.13 -10.66
N PHE A 3 -3.14 4.42 -10.58
CA PHE A 3 -1.81 5.02 -10.60
C PHE A 3 -0.97 4.54 -9.42
N CYS A 4 -1.58 4.49 -8.23
CA CYS A 4 -0.89 4.02 -7.04
C CYS A 4 -0.43 2.57 -7.20
N LYS A 5 -1.28 1.74 -7.77
CA LYS A 5 -0.94 0.34 -8.01
C LYS A 5 0.23 0.20 -8.97
N LYS A 6 0.25 1.01 -10.02
CA LYS A 6 1.34 0.98 -11.01
C LYS A 6 2.67 1.37 -10.37
N VAL A 7 2.66 2.40 -9.54
CA VAL A 7 3.87 2.84 -8.85
C VAL A 7 4.36 1.75 -7.91
N LEU A 8 3.46 1.15 -7.13
CA LEU A 8 3.85 0.12 -6.18
C LEU A 8 4.45 -1.10 -6.87
N VAL A 9 3.91 -1.49 -8.02
CA VAL A 9 4.48 -2.59 -8.79
C VAL A 9 5.91 -2.27 -9.22
N LYS A 10 6.14 -1.04 -9.66
CA LYS A 10 7.48 -0.64 -10.11
C LYS A 10 8.51 -0.66 -9.00
N VAL A 11 8.11 -0.37 -7.78
CA VAL A 11 9.06 -0.30 -6.65
C VAL A 11 9.01 -1.55 -5.77
N SER A 12 8.29 -2.58 -6.18
CA SER A 12 8.11 -3.77 -5.36
C SER A 12 9.40 -4.58 -5.16
N PHE A 13 10.42 -4.34 -5.96
CA PHE A 13 11.71 -4.99 -5.81
C PHE A 13 12.53 -4.41 -4.65
N ASP A 14 12.14 -3.26 -4.13
CA ASP A 14 12.89 -2.57 -3.09
C ASP A 14 11.97 -2.26 -1.91
N ARG A 15 12.27 -2.89 -0.76
CA ARG A 15 11.45 -2.76 0.44
C ARG A 15 11.32 -1.31 0.92
N ILE A 16 12.42 -0.56 0.85
CA ILE A 16 12.43 0.83 1.31
C ILE A 16 11.58 1.71 0.39
N LEU A 17 11.76 1.56 -0.92
CA LEU A 17 10.98 2.32 -1.89
C LEU A 17 9.50 1.94 -1.81
N PHE A 18 9.22 0.65 -1.64
CA PHE A 18 7.84 0.19 -1.53
C PHE A 18 7.15 0.85 -0.33
N THR A 19 7.83 0.88 0.82
CA THR A 19 7.31 1.51 2.02
C THR A 19 7.03 2.99 1.81
N LYS A 20 7.97 3.68 1.18
CA LYS A 20 7.85 5.11 0.91
C LYS A 20 6.65 5.40 0.01
N GLU A 21 6.55 4.68 -1.09
CA GLU A 21 5.48 4.93 -2.05
C GLU A 21 4.12 4.51 -1.50
N LEU A 22 4.09 3.45 -0.70
CA LEU A 22 2.85 3.04 -0.06
C LEU A 22 2.34 4.11 0.90
N ASN A 23 3.22 4.68 1.71
CA ASN A 23 2.85 5.75 2.63
C ASN A 23 2.38 7.00 1.89
N LYS A 24 3.01 7.33 0.77
CA LYS A 24 2.57 8.43 -0.07
C LYS A 24 1.17 8.19 -0.62
N ALA A 25 0.92 6.98 -1.10
CA ALA A 25 -0.38 6.63 -1.64
C ALA A 25 -1.47 6.73 -0.59
N ILE A 26 -1.19 6.27 0.62
CA ILE A 26 -2.14 6.34 1.73
C ILE A 26 -2.48 7.79 2.07
N LYS A 27 -1.49 8.65 2.08
CA LYS A 27 -1.73 10.08 2.33
C LYS A 27 -2.51 10.75 1.23
N TRP A 28 -2.32 10.30 0.00
CA TRP A 28 -2.96 10.87 -1.16
C TRP A 28 -4.42 10.42 -1.29
N LEU A 29 -4.70 9.17 -0.96
CA LEU A 29 -6.06 8.65 -0.99
C LEU A 29 -6.79 9.06 0.29
N LYS A 30 -7.91 9.77 0.12
CA LYS A 30 -8.66 10.28 1.27
C LYS A 30 -9.92 9.49 1.56
N GLU A 31 -10.39 8.72 0.58
CA GLU A 31 -11.59 7.92 0.74
C GLU A 31 -11.25 6.58 1.38
N LYS A 32 -11.99 6.22 2.43
CA LYS A 32 -11.77 4.95 3.11
C LYS A 32 -11.98 3.75 2.19
N ASP A 33 -12.92 3.86 1.27
CA ASP A 33 -13.19 2.79 0.30
C ASP A 33 -11.96 2.51 -0.56
N GLU A 34 -11.31 3.57 -1.04
CA GLU A 34 -10.11 3.41 -1.85
C GLU A 34 -8.96 2.86 -1.04
N LEU A 35 -8.83 3.31 0.20
CA LEU A 35 -7.78 2.80 1.09
C LEU A 35 -7.97 1.31 1.36
N SER A 36 -9.21 0.89 1.60
CA SER A 36 -9.52 -0.52 1.80
C SER A 36 -9.20 -1.36 0.57
N GLN A 37 -9.54 -0.85 -0.61
CA GLN A 37 -9.25 -1.54 -1.87
C GLN A 37 -7.74 -1.68 -2.07
N LEU A 38 -7.00 -0.62 -1.81
CA LEU A 38 -5.56 -0.66 -1.96
C LEU A 38 -4.93 -1.65 -0.98
N ARG A 39 -5.42 -1.66 0.26
CA ARG A 39 -4.93 -2.60 1.27
C ARG A 39 -5.16 -4.04 0.84
N GLU A 40 -6.37 -4.36 0.38
CA GLU A 40 -6.68 -5.72 -0.07
C GLU A 40 -5.81 -6.11 -1.26
N TRP A 41 -5.64 -5.21 -2.20
CA TRP A 41 -4.79 -5.47 -3.36
C TRP A 41 -3.36 -5.74 -2.92
N CYS A 42 -2.84 -4.93 -2.00
CA CYS A 42 -1.47 -5.11 -1.50
C CYS A 42 -1.31 -6.44 -0.78
N ILE A 43 -2.29 -6.80 0.05
CA ILE A 43 -2.22 -8.06 0.79
C ILE A 43 -2.27 -9.25 -0.16
N ASN A 44 -3.14 -9.22 -1.15
CA ASN A 44 -3.25 -10.31 -2.11
C ASN A 44 -1.99 -10.48 -2.93
N LYS A 45 -1.35 -9.38 -3.30
CA LYS A 45 -0.19 -9.42 -4.18
C LYS A 45 1.13 -9.54 -3.42
N TYR A 46 1.26 -8.85 -2.30
CA TYR A 46 2.52 -8.74 -1.58
C TYR A 46 2.43 -9.15 -0.10
N GLY A 47 1.31 -9.70 0.32
CA GLY A 47 1.11 -10.04 1.73
C GLY A 47 2.12 -11.02 2.29
N SER A 48 2.60 -11.95 1.48
CA SER A 48 3.58 -12.94 1.92
C SER A 48 4.99 -12.37 2.01
N VAL A 49 5.24 -11.24 1.36
CA VAL A 49 6.57 -10.62 1.34
C VAL A 49 6.61 -9.36 2.20
N TYR A 50 5.58 -8.51 2.08
CA TYR A 50 5.52 -7.21 2.74
C TYR A 50 4.33 -7.07 3.69
N GLY A 51 3.82 -8.17 4.21
CA GLY A 51 2.65 -8.14 5.08
C GLY A 51 2.80 -7.21 6.27
N ASP A 52 3.98 -7.21 6.90
CA ASP A 52 4.27 -6.35 8.04
C ASP A 52 4.23 -4.87 7.66
N ILE A 53 4.80 -4.54 6.50
CA ILE A 53 4.81 -3.16 6.01
C ILE A 53 3.38 -2.70 5.72
N ILE A 54 2.60 -3.56 5.07
CA ILE A 54 1.23 -3.24 4.71
C ILE A 54 0.39 -2.98 5.97
N ASP A 55 0.49 -3.87 6.95
CA ASP A 55 -0.25 -3.71 8.20
C ASP A 55 0.12 -2.43 8.91
N GLN A 56 1.41 -2.16 9.04
CA GLN A 56 1.88 -0.95 9.74
C GLN A 56 1.46 0.33 9.01
N SER A 57 1.51 0.31 7.70
CA SER A 57 1.19 1.50 6.92
C SER A 57 -0.30 1.83 6.95
N PHE A 58 -1.16 0.83 6.91
CA PHE A 58 -2.61 1.05 6.90
C PHE A 58 -3.24 1.13 8.28
N GLN A 59 -2.57 0.66 9.31
CA GLN A 59 -3.14 0.65 10.67
C GLN A 59 -3.63 2.02 11.14
N PRO A 60 -2.87 3.11 10.98
CA PRO A 60 -3.33 4.41 11.44
C PRO A 60 -4.58 4.93 10.76
N VAL A 61 -4.85 4.49 9.54
CA VAL A 61 -5.96 5.02 8.76
C VAL A 61 -7.16 4.08 8.67
N LEU A 62 -6.95 2.78 8.91
CA LEU A 62 -8.01 1.77 8.81
C LEU A 62 -8.21 1.00 10.10
N ALA A 63 -7.58 1.40 11.16
CA ALA A 63 -7.72 0.74 12.47
C ALA A 63 -9.08 0.98 13.11
#